data_6a4d468c9fa2c6027aa9a777843a248a
#
_entry.id   6a4d468c9fa2c6027aa9a777843a248a
#
_cell.length_a   1.000
_cell.length_b   1.000
_cell.length_c   1.000
_cell.angle_alpha   90.00
_cell.angle_beta   90.00
_cell.angle_gamma   90.00
#
_symmetry.space_group_name_H-M   'P 1'
#
loop_
_entity.id
_entity.type
_entity.pdbx_description
1 polymer ?
#
loop_
_entity_poly.entity_id
_entity_poly.type
_entity_poly.pdbx_seq_one_letter_code
_entity_poly.pdbx_strand_id
1 'polypeptide(L)'
;MINLDTIIYNVLDSIAPTYQGYPLNWNELPVISYVCEQNSSAIKAAEEITDYIVYKIDLFCNIEDDDIGMCEDINRLMNNLGFTRQQCVTLQEEGGVHIVFRYYMYIDKNNRTYSKIYRY
;
A
#
# COMPACT_ATOMS: atom_id res chain seq x y z
N MET A 1 -1.15 -11.03 14.29
CA MET A 1 -1.67 -10.51 13.02
C MET A 1 -2.46 -9.22 13.28
N ILE A 2 -2.17 -8.19 12.53
CA ILE A 2 -2.84 -6.89 12.67
C ILE A 2 -3.51 -6.56 11.34
N ASN A 3 -4.76 -6.14 11.42
CA ASN A 3 -5.52 -5.78 10.24
C ASN A 3 -5.46 -4.26 10.02
N LEU A 4 -4.81 -3.86 8.96
CA LEU A 4 -4.66 -2.47 8.58
C LEU A 4 -5.55 -2.06 7.40
N ASP A 5 -6.40 -2.97 6.94
CA ASP A 5 -7.16 -2.75 5.70
C ASP A 5 -8.00 -1.49 5.74
N THR A 6 -8.67 -1.21 6.85
CA THR A 6 -9.50 -0.01 6.98
C THR A 6 -8.67 1.26 6.89
N ILE A 7 -7.50 1.26 7.53
CA ILE A 7 -6.60 2.41 7.49
C ILE A 7 -6.08 2.63 6.08
N ILE A 8 -5.65 1.56 5.42
CA ILE A 8 -5.15 1.62 4.05
C ILE A 8 -6.24 2.14 3.12
N TYR A 9 -7.44 1.58 3.23
CA TYR A 9 -8.57 2.01 2.43
C TYR A 9 -8.82 3.51 2.58
N ASN A 10 -8.87 3.99 3.83
CA ASN A 10 -9.20 5.38 4.08
C ASN A 10 -8.18 6.34 3.50
N VAL A 11 -6.88 6.02 3.61
CA VAL A 11 -5.87 6.92 3.08
C VAL A 11 -5.82 6.89 1.56
N LEU A 12 -6.02 5.73 0.95
CA LEU A 12 -6.01 5.64 -0.51
C LEU A 12 -7.26 6.23 -1.14
N ASP A 13 -8.41 6.07 -0.49
CA ASP A 13 -9.66 6.60 -1.01
C ASP A 13 -9.68 8.13 -1.06
N SER A 14 -8.82 8.78 -0.30
CA SER A 14 -8.65 10.23 -0.39
C SER A 14 -8.00 10.67 -1.70
N ILE A 15 -7.34 9.77 -2.41
CA ILE A 15 -6.66 10.06 -3.68
C ILE A 15 -7.57 9.75 -4.86
N ALA A 16 -8.19 8.56 -4.85
CA ALA A 16 -9.05 8.08 -5.92
C ALA A 16 -9.94 6.96 -5.37
N PRO A 17 -11.03 6.62 -6.06
CA PRO A 17 -11.87 5.49 -5.64
C PRO A 17 -11.03 4.23 -5.43
N THR A 18 -11.23 3.59 -4.29
CA THR A 18 -10.36 2.50 -3.83
C THR A 18 -11.16 1.25 -3.56
N TYR A 19 -10.62 0.11 -3.96
CA TYR A 19 -11.23 -1.20 -3.78
C TYR A 19 -10.22 -2.17 -3.19
N GLN A 20 -10.70 -3.08 -2.36
CA GLN A 20 -9.90 -4.20 -1.91
C GLN A 20 -9.95 -5.30 -2.96
N GLY A 21 -8.78 -5.76 -3.40
CA GLY A 21 -8.70 -6.69 -4.52
C GLY A 21 -8.83 -5.96 -5.85
N TYR A 22 -9.46 -6.60 -6.82
CA TYR A 22 -9.60 -5.99 -8.13
C TYR A 22 -10.79 -5.02 -8.16
N PRO A 23 -10.68 -3.91 -8.90
CA PRO A 23 -11.79 -2.97 -9.03
C PRO A 23 -12.99 -3.63 -9.67
N LEU A 24 -14.19 -3.29 -9.18
CA LEU A 24 -15.43 -3.78 -9.75
C LEU A 24 -15.84 -3.02 -11.00
N ASN A 25 -15.36 -1.80 -11.15
CA ASN A 25 -15.74 -0.93 -12.26
C ASN A 25 -14.52 -0.32 -12.91
N TRP A 26 -14.12 -0.85 -14.05
CA TRP A 26 -12.96 -0.40 -14.80
C TRP A 26 -13.23 0.85 -15.63
N ASN A 27 -14.49 1.30 -15.70
CA ASN A 27 -14.86 2.48 -16.46
C ASN A 27 -14.61 3.77 -15.70
N GLU A 28 -14.36 3.68 -14.40
CA GLU A 28 -14.14 4.84 -13.56
C GLU A 28 -12.65 4.96 -13.20
N LEU A 29 -11.88 5.52 -14.13
CA LEU A 29 -10.47 5.79 -13.89
C LEU A 29 -10.28 7.26 -13.51
N PRO A 30 -9.34 7.60 -12.63
CA PRO A 30 -8.41 6.68 -11.96
C PRO A 30 -9.07 5.84 -10.87
N VAL A 31 -8.48 4.69 -10.58
CA VAL A 31 -8.96 3.81 -9.54
C VAL A 31 -7.76 3.13 -8.87
N ILE A 32 -7.88 2.88 -7.57
CA ILE A 32 -6.84 2.23 -6.80
C ILE A 32 -7.38 0.92 -6.26
N SER A 33 -6.56 -0.12 -6.31
CA SER A 33 -6.87 -1.36 -5.60
C SER A 33 -5.73 -1.71 -4.66
N TYR A 34 -6.05 -2.42 -3.59
CA TYR A 34 -5.04 -2.84 -2.64
C TYR A 34 -5.32 -4.25 -2.15
N VAL A 35 -4.26 -4.95 -1.80
CA VAL A 35 -4.36 -6.27 -1.22
C VAL A 35 -3.19 -6.48 -0.27
N CYS A 36 -3.47 -7.13 0.86
CA CYS A 36 -2.41 -7.55 1.77
C CYS A 36 -1.82 -8.85 1.23
N GLU A 37 -0.61 -8.78 0.70
CA GLU A 37 0.06 -9.95 0.12
C GLU A 37 0.69 -10.84 1.18
N GLN A 38 1.11 -10.26 2.28
CA GLN A 38 1.76 -10.99 3.34
C GLN A 38 1.46 -10.35 4.69
N ASN A 39 1.12 -11.18 5.65
CA ASN A 39 0.92 -10.76 7.02
C ASN A 39 1.32 -11.95 7.88
N SER A 40 2.60 -12.03 8.20
CA SER A 40 3.18 -13.19 8.86
C SER A 40 4.02 -12.77 10.05
N SER A 41 4.12 -13.67 11.01
CA SER A 41 4.96 -13.47 12.17
C SER A 41 6.37 -13.97 11.85
N ALA A 42 7.36 -13.21 12.28
CA ALA A 42 8.76 -13.61 12.17
C ALA A 42 9.37 -13.60 13.57
N ILE A 43 10.21 -14.58 13.83
CA ILE A 43 10.99 -14.64 15.07
C ILE A 43 12.30 -13.95 14.80
N LYS A 44 12.60 -12.95 15.62
CA LYS A 44 13.81 -12.20 15.49
C LYS A 44 14.60 -12.31 16.79
N ALA A 45 15.87 -12.70 16.69
CA ALA A 45 16.75 -12.85 17.86
C ALA A 45 16.18 -13.78 18.92
N ALA A 46 15.52 -14.85 18.51
CA ALA A 46 14.98 -15.93 19.34
C ALA A 46 13.88 -15.54 20.32
N GLU A 47 13.71 -14.27 20.63
CA GLU A 47 12.75 -13.84 21.64
C GLU A 47 11.76 -12.80 21.12
N GLU A 48 12.14 -12.03 20.13
CA GLU A 48 11.26 -11.00 19.57
C GLU A 48 10.45 -11.55 18.44
N ILE A 49 9.16 -11.30 18.52
CA ILE A 49 8.23 -11.65 17.46
C ILE A 49 7.72 -10.37 16.84
N THR A 50 7.93 -10.23 15.54
CA THR A 50 7.41 -9.11 14.77
C THR A 50 6.47 -9.63 13.70
N ASP A 51 5.52 -8.80 13.33
CA ASP A 51 4.72 -9.05 12.14
C ASP A 51 5.38 -8.37 10.95
N TYR A 52 5.46 -9.09 9.85
CA TYR A 52 5.93 -8.56 8.58
C TYR A 52 4.72 -8.46 7.65
N ILE A 53 4.45 -7.25 7.21
CA ILE A 53 3.25 -6.96 6.43
C ILE A 53 3.65 -6.35 5.11
N VAL A 54 3.08 -6.88 4.03
CA VAL A 54 3.29 -6.35 2.68
C VAL A 54 1.93 -6.04 2.07
N TYR A 55 1.79 -4.82 1.59
CA TYR A 55 0.64 -4.40 0.81
C TYR A 55 1.06 -4.14 -0.63
N LYS A 56 0.28 -4.70 -1.54
CA LYS A 56 0.38 -4.39 -2.95
C LYS A 56 -0.72 -3.40 -3.28
N ILE A 57 -0.33 -2.31 -3.91
CA ILE A 57 -1.26 -1.26 -4.32
C ILE A 57 -1.15 -1.10 -5.82
N ASP A 58 -2.28 -1.14 -6.51
CA ASP A 58 -2.36 -0.95 -7.95
C ASP A 58 -3.10 0.35 -8.24
N LEU A 59 -2.48 1.21 -9.04
CA LEU A 59 -3.10 2.42 -9.54
C LEU A 59 -3.37 2.24 -11.02
N PHE A 60 -4.63 2.40 -11.40
CA PHE A 60 -5.04 2.34 -12.80
C PHE A 60 -5.53 3.73 -13.18
N CYS A 61 -4.97 4.31 -14.22
CA CYS A 61 -5.37 5.64 -14.65
C CYS A 61 -5.34 5.78 -16.17
N ASN A 62 -6.05 6.80 -16.64
CA ASN A 62 -5.99 7.17 -18.04
C ASN A 62 -4.66 7.86 -18.33
N ILE A 63 -4.28 7.84 -19.60
CA ILE A 63 -3.03 8.47 -20.02
C ILE A 63 -3.02 9.98 -19.74
N GLU A 64 -4.19 10.59 -19.62
CA GLU A 64 -4.36 12.01 -19.36
C GLU A 64 -4.36 12.36 -17.87
N ASP A 65 -4.47 11.36 -17.01
CA ASP A 65 -4.49 11.60 -15.57
C ASP A 65 -3.10 11.96 -15.05
N ASP A 66 -3.06 12.67 -13.94
CA ASP A 66 -1.81 13.02 -13.27
C ASP A 66 -1.29 11.83 -12.47
N ASP A 67 -0.74 10.85 -13.17
CA ASP A 67 -0.22 9.64 -12.54
C ASP A 67 0.96 9.94 -11.60
N ILE A 68 1.80 10.90 -11.95
CA ILE A 68 2.96 11.27 -11.12
C ILE A 68 2.49 11.85 -9.79
N GLY A 69 1.54 12.77 -9.83
CA GLY A 69 0.99 13.36 -8.62
C GLY A 69 0.32 12.34 -7.72
N MET A 70 -0.44 11.42 -8.30
CA MET A 70 -1.08 10.36 -7.53
C MET A 70 -0.06 9.40 -6.95
N CYS A 71 1.00 9.07 -7.68
CA CYS A 71 2.08 8.23 -7.15
C CYS A 71 2.77 8.88 -5.96
N GLU A 72 3.03 10.17 -6.04
CA GLU A 72 3.63 10.91 -4.92
C GLU A 72 2.72 10.91 -3.71
N ASP A 73 1.43 11.10 -3.92
CA ASP A 73 0.45 11.07 -2.83
C ASP A 73 0.38 9.70 -2.16
N ILE A 74 0.34 8.64 -2.96
CA ILE A 74 0.33 7.28 -2.43
C ILE A 74 1.58 7.04 -1.59
N ASN A 75 2.73 7.39 -2.12
CA ASN A 75 3.99 7.17 -1.42
C ASN A 75 4.05 7.98 -0.12
N ARG A 76 3.61 9.22 -0.15
CA ARG A 76 3.60 10.07 1.04
C ARG A 76 2.69 9.50 2.12
N LEU A 77 1.48 9.10 1.73
CA LEU A 77 0.51 8.57 2.70
C LEU A 77 0.95 7.23 3.28
N MET A 78 1.50 6.35 2.45
CA MET A 78 1.99 5.06 2.94
C MET A 78 3.21 5.24 3.84
N ASN A 79 4.12 6.15 3.51
CA ASN A 79 5.25 6.46 4.38
C ASN A 79 4.79 7.05 5.71
N ASN A 80 3.76 7.87 5.70
CA ASN A 80 3.23 8.45 6.94
C ASN A 80 2.65 7.38 7.86
N LEU A 81 2.16 6.28 7.31
CA LEU A 81 1.69 5.14 8.10
C LEU A 81 2.83 4.28 8.63
N GLY A 82 4.03 4.48 8.14
CA GLY A 82 5.20 3.70 8.56
C GLY A 82 5.65 2.65 7.56
N PHE A 83 5.02 2.60 6.39
CA PHE A 83 5.42 1.67 5.34
C PHE A 83 6.62 2.19 4.59
N THR A 84 7.46 1.26 4.15
CA THR A 84 8.60 1.54 3.28
C THR A 84 8.30 0.98 1.91
N ARG A 85 8.54 1.78 0.87
CA ARG A 85 8.34 1.32 -0.49
C ARG A 85 9.41 0.32 -0.88
N GLN A 86 8.97 -0.86 -1.27
CA GLN A 86 9.86 -1.91 -1.74
C GLN A 86 9.99 -1.88 -3.25
N GLN A 87 8.90 -1.53 -3.95
CA GLN A 87 8.85 -1.61 -5.40
C GLN A 87 7.82 -0.63 -5.94
N CYS A 88 8.12 -0.08 -7.10
CA CYS A 88 7.18 0.72 -7.88
C CYS A 88 7.48 0.46 -9.35
N VAL A 89 6.52 -0.16 -10.04
CA VAL A 89 6.69 -0.56 -11.44
C VAL A 89 5.54 -0.01 -12.25
N THR A 90 5.87 0.62 -13.37
CA THR A 90 4.86 1.12 -14.30
C THR A 90 4.71 0.12 -15.44
N LEU A 91 3.48 -0.29 -15.66
CA LEU A 91 3.11 -1.18 -16.76
C LEU A 91 2.23 -0.38 -17.73
N GLN A 92 2.66 -0.26 -18.97
CA GLN A 92 1.83 0.38 -19.97
C GLN A 92 0.87 -0.63 -20.54
N GLU A 93 -0.40 -0.27 -20.51
CA GLU A 93 -1.46 -1.09 -21.06
C GLU A 93 -2.19 -0.31 -22.15
N GLU A 94 -2.93 -1.02 -22.96
CA GLU A 94 -3.68 -0.39 -24.03
C GLU A 94 -4.71 0.60 -23.43
N GLY A 95 -4.56 1.87 -23.77
CA GLY A 95 -5.50 2.91 -23.35
C GLY A 95 -5.29 3.46 -21.95
N GLY A 96 -4.22 3.05 -21.24
CA GLY A 96 -4.01 3.54 -19.90
C GLY A 96 -2.67 3.19 -19.30
N VAL A 97 -2.54 3.51 -18.03
CA VAL A 97 -1.33 3.28 -17.25
C VAL A 97 -1.70 2.49 -16.00
N HIS A 98 -0.91 1.46 -15.72
CA HIS A 98 -1.06 0.64 -14.52
C HIS A 98 0.24 0.70 -13.75
N ILE A 99 0.20 1.18 -12.52
CA ILE A 99 1.37 1.31 -11.67
C ILE A 99 1.19 0.41 -10.45
N VAL A 100 2.19 -0.42 -10.19
CA VAL A 100 2.16 -1.38 -9.10
C VAL A 100 3.16 -0.95 -8.05
N PHE A 101 2.69 -0.81 -6.82
CA PHE A 101 3.52 -0.50 -5.67
C PHE A 101 3.50 -1.66 -4.70
N ARG A 102 4.63 -1.89 -4.05
CA ARG A 102 4.69 -2.79 -2.91
C ARG A 102 5.34 -2.07 -1.75
N TYR A 103 4.65 -2.12 -0.61
CA TYR A 103 5.08 -1.49 0.64
C TYR A 103 5.16 -2.54 1.72
N TYR A 104 6.16 -2.43 2.56
CA TYR A 104 6.30 -3.34 3.68
C TYR A 104 6.47 -2.59 4.99
N MET A 105 6.16 -3.27 6.07
CA MET A 105 6.32 -2.74 7.42
C MET A 105 6.54 -3.89 8.39
N TYR A 106 7.41 -3.65 9.36
CA TYR A 106 7.57 -4.54 10.51
C TYR A 106 6.86 -3.93 11.70
N ILE A 107 6.09 -4.72 12.42
CA ILE A 107 5.39 -4.28 13.62
C ILE A 107 5.87 -5.11 14.79
N ASP A 108 6.37 -4.45 15.82
CA ASP A 108 6.76 -5.10 17.05
C ASP A 108 5.51 -5.49 17.83
N LYS A 109 5.31 -6.79 18.02
CA LYS A 109 4.12 -7.30 18.71
C LYS A 109 4.08 -6.88 20.17
N ASN A 110 5.22 -6.70 20.79
CA ASN A 110 5.27 -6.34 22.20
C ASN A 110 4.73 -4.94 22.44
N ASN A 111 5.01 -4.03 21.53
CA ASN A 111 4.56 -2.64 21.66
C ASN A 111 3.26 -2.35 20.93
N ARG A 112 2.89 -3.17 19.98
CA ARG A 112 1.66 -2.96 19.20
C ARG A 112 1.65 -1.65 18.45
N THR A 113 2.81 -1.12 18.07
CA THR A 113 2.92 0.16 17.40
C THR A 113 3.48 -0.04 16.00
N TYR A 114 3.18 0.92 15.13
CA TYR A 114 3.66 0.87 13.76
C TYR A 114 5.13 1.27 13.70
N SER A 115 5.84 0.74 12.71
CA SER A 115 7.27 0.93 12.60
C SER A 115 7.69 2.39 12.52
N LYS A 116 6.86 3.27 11.96
CA LYS A 116 7.21 4.68 11.90
C LYS A 116 7.38 5.31 13.29
N ILE A 117 6.73 4.77 14.29
CA ILE A 117 6.81 5.27 15.66
C ILE A 117 8.17 4.93 16.26
N TYR A 118 8.80 3.89 15.78
CA TYR A 118 10.10 3.44 16.27
C TYR A 118 11.26 4.11 15.56
N ARG A 119 11.01 4.88 14.55
CA ARG A 119 12.08 5.55 13.80
C ARG A 119 12.66 6.75 14.55
N TYR A 120 12.01 7.13 15.60
CA TYR A 120 12.37 8.33 16.35
C TYR A 120 13.09 8.05 17.63
#